data_62b4237796a4dd442515b2db97adf362
#
_entry.id   62b4237796a4dd442515b2db97adf362
#
_cell.length_a   1.000
_cell.length_b   1.000
_cell.length_c   1.000
_cell.angle_alpha   90.00
_cell.angle_beta   90.00
_cell.angle_gamma   90.00
#
_symmetry.space_group_name_H-M   'P 1'
#
loop_
_entity.id
_entity.type
_entity.pdbx_description
1 polymer ?
#
loop_
_entity_poly.entity_id
_entity_poly.type
_entity_poly.pdbx_seq_one_letter_code
_entity_poly.pdbx_strand_id
1 'polypeptide(L)' 'YKYGNYFVVQVAAFRSSSISENEAGKYRNKGYNAFVEAAEIPERGTWYRVRIGNFSTKDEAQIFANKNVR' A
#
# COMPACT_ATOMS: atom_id res chain seq x y z
N TYR A 1 6.01 5.88 -3.47
CA TYR A 1 6.62 5.26 -4.67
C TYR A 1 5.89 5.74 -5.92
N LYS A 2 6.62 5.80 -7.02
CA LYS A 2 6.07 6.22 -8.31
C LYS A 2 5.89 5.02 -9.22
N TYR A 3 4.71 4.90 -9.80
CA TYR A 3 4.39 3.85 -10.77
C TYR A 3 3.91 4.52 -12.06
N GLY A 4 4.76 4.52 -13.08
CA GLY A 4 4.39 5.15 -14.33
C GLY A 4 4.05 6.63 -14.14
N ASN A 5 2.79 6.99 -14.40
CA ASN A 5 2.34 8.37 -14.31
C ASN A 5 1.64 8.70 -13.00
N TYR A 6 1.70 7.83 -12.01
CA TYR A 6 1.03 8.08 -10.74
C TYR A 6 1.88 7.58 -9.57
N PHE A 7 1.53 8.02 -8.37
CA PHE A 7 2.27 7.71 -7.16
C PHE A 7 1.51 6.70 -6.30
N VAL A 8 2.26 5.90 -5.56
CA VAL A 8 1.74 4.86 -4.69
C VAL A 8 2.34 5.02 -3.31
N VAL A 9 1.51 4.82 -2.27
CA VAL A 9 1.96 4.90 -0.88
C VAL A 9 1.86 3.51 -0.27
N GLN A 10 2.93 3.06 0.37
CA GLN A 10 2.91 1.81 1.11
C GLN A 10 2.46 2.12 2.54
N VAL A 11 1.37 1.51 2.97
CA VAL A 11 0.79 1.79 4.30
C VAL A 11 1.12 0.70 5.31
N ALA A 12 1.44 -0.51 4.87
CA ALA A 12 1.74 -1.61 5.77
C ALA A 12 2.46 -2.74 5.03
N ALA A 13 3.05 -3.64 5.80
CA ALA A 13 3.63 -4.87 5.25
C ALA A 13 3.45 -5.97 6.29
N PHE A 14 3.02 -7.14 5.84
CA PHE A 14 2.77 -8.29 6.70
C PHE A 14 3.34 -9.54 6.08
N ARG A 15 3.54 -10.55 6.91
CA ARG A 15 3.98 -11.85 6.41
C ARG A 15 2.79 -12.76 6.07
N SER A 16 1.58 -12.33 6.35
CA SER A 16 0.36 -13.08 6.08
C SER A 16 -0.44 -12.43 4.98
N SER A 17 -0.82 -13.19 3.95
CA SER A 17 -1.64 -12.68 2.87
C SER A 17 -3.04 -12.33 3.37
N SER A 18 -3.59 -13.13 4.28
CA SER A 18 -4.92 -12.87 4.85
C SER A 18 -4.99 -11.53 5.57
N ILE A 19 -3.99 -11.27 6.41
CA ILE A 19 -3.93 -10.01 7.16
C ILE A 19 -3.77 -8.84 6.20
N SER A 20 -2.91 -9.00 5.20
CA SER A 20 -2.68 -7.95 4.21
C SER A 20 -3.95 -7.63 3.42
N GLU A 21 -4.70 -8.65 3.01
CA GLU A 21 -5.95 -8.44 2.29
C GLU A 21 -7.00 -7.77 3.16
N ASN A 22 -7.07 -8.14 4.43
CA ASN A 22 -7.99 -7.49 5.38
C ASN A 22 -7.65 -6.01 5.53
N GLU A 23 -6.37 -5.71 5.64
CA GLU A 23 -5.93 -4.32 5.77
C GLU A 23 -6.24 -3.53 4.50
N ALA A 24 -5.94 -4.10 3.33
CA ALA A 24 -6.28 -3.47 2.06
C ALA A 24 -7.79 -3.23 1.95
N GLY A 25 -8.59 -4.18 2.41
CA GLY A 25 -10.04 -4.06 2.40
C GLY A 25 -10.54 -2.86 3.18
N LYS A 26 -9.90 -2.55 4.31
CA LYS A 26 -10.27 -1.38 5.10
C LYS A 26 -10.11 -0.09 4.31
N TYR A 27 -9.02 0.02 3.55
CA TYR A 27 -8.80 1.20 2.72
C TYR A 27 -9.74 1.25 1.52
N ARG A 28 -10.05 0.09 0.93
CA ARG A 28 -11.01 0.01 -0.17
C ARG A 28 -12.38 0.48 0.29
N ASN A 29 -12.78 0.13 1.50
CA ASN A 29 -14.05 0.55 2.07
C ASN A 29 -14.11 2.07 2.29
N LYS A 30 -12.96 2.70 2.40
CA LYS A 30 -12.87 4.16 2.52
C LYS A 30 -12.81 4.85 1.15
N GLY A 31 -12.83 4.09 0.09
CA GLY A 31 -12.81 4.64 -1.26
C GLY A 31 -11.43 4.74 -1.89
N TYR A 32 -10.41 4.20 -1.26
CA TYR A 32 -9.05 4.23 -1.81
C TYR A 32 -8.78 3.01 -2.69
N ASN A 33 -7.85 3.17 -3.62
CA ASN A 33 -7.43 2.07 -4.49
C ASN A 33 -6.30 1.31 -3.81
N ALA A 34 -6.67 0.37 -2.95
CA ALA A 34 -5.72 -0.42 -2.18
C ALA A 34 -5.47 -1.77 -2.84
N PHE A 35 -4.22 -2.20 -2.81
CA PHE A 35 -3.85 -3.51 -3.35
C PHE A 35 -2.72 -4.12 -2.53
N VAL A 36 -2.57 -5.43 -2.65
CA VAL A 36 -1.53 -6.18 -1.97
C VAL A 36 -0.52 -6.64 -3.01
N GLU A 37 0.75 -6.45 -2.73
CA GLU A 37 1.83 -6.89 -3.59
C GLU A 37 2.76 -7.81 -2.81
N ALA A 38 2.94 -9.02 -3.29
CA ALA A 38 3.85 -9.97 -2.67
C ALA A 38 5.28 -9.66 -3.09
N ALA A 39 6.19 -9.61 -2.12
CA ALA A 39 7.60 -9.39 -2.37
C ALA A 39 8.39 -10.47 -1.67
N GLU A 40 9.22 -11.18 -2.42
CA GLU A 40 10.07 -12.22 -1.86
C GLU A 40 11.42 -11.62 -1.51
N ILE A 41 11.74 -11.67 -0.22
CA ILE A 41 12.97 -11.08 0.30
C ILE A 41 13.92 -12.22 0.66
N PRO A 42 15.12 -12.27 0.06
CA PRO A 42 16.09 -13.35 0.37
C PRO A 42 16.32 -13.45 1.88
N GLU A 43 16.30 -14.69 2.37
CA GLU A 43 16.54 -15.02 3.77
C GLU A 43 15.44 -14.58 4.73
N ARG A 44 14.43 -13.81 4.26
CA ARG A 44 13.35 -13.34 5.11
C ARG A 44 11.99 -13.87 4.73
N GLY A 45 11.90 -14.52 3.56
CA GLY A 45 10.66 -15.07 3.05
C GLY A 45 9.80 -14.06 2.33
N THR A 46 8.53 -14.40 2.16
CA THR A 46 7.61 -13.56 1.40
C THR A 46 6.93 -12.57 2.31
N TRP A 47 6.92 -11.30 1.89
CA TRP A 47 6.20 -10.23 2.57
C TRP A 47 5.10 -9.72 1.66
N TYR A 48 3.99 -9.36 2.25
CA TYR A 48 2.83 -8.82 1.53
C TYR A 48 2.69 -7.36 1.89
N ARG A 49 2.90 -6.50 0.90
CA ARG A 49 2.88 -5.05 1.09
C ARG A 49 1.51 -4.50 0.70
N VAL A 50 0.92 -3.72 1.59
CA VAL A 50 -0.35 -3.06 1.31
C VAL A 50 -0.03 -1.67 0.79
N ARG A 51 -0.48 -1.37 -0.42
CA ARG A 51 -0.21 -0.10 -1.09
C ARG A 51 -1.50 0.55 -1.55
N ILE A 52 -1.49 1.87 -1.52
CA ILE A 52 -2.61 2.68 -2.00
C ILE A 52 -2.11 3.43 -3.23
N GLY A 53 -2.82 3.30 -4.33
CA GLY A 53 -2.34 3.80 -5.60
C GLY A 53 -3.19 4.89 -6.21
N ASN A 54 -2.72 5.31 -7.41
CA ASN A 54 -3.41 6.25 -8.27
C ASN A 54 -3.52 7.66 -7.73
N PHE A 55 -2.49 8.11 -6.99
CA PHE A 55 -2.38 9.52 -6.66
C PHE A 55 -1.76 10.25 -7.86
N SER A 56 -2.44 11.28 -8.31
CA SER A 56 -2.00 12.02 -9.51
C SER A 56 -0.73 12.80 -9.26
N THR A 57 -0.54 13.29 -8.05
CA THR A 57 0.62 14.10 -7.70
C THR A 57 1.30 13.56 -6.44
N LYS A 58 2.56 13.93 -6.30
CA LYS A 58 3.32 13.58 -5.10
C LYS A 58 2.69 14.22 -3.87
N ASP A 59 2.13 15.41 -4.01
CA ASP A 59 1.50 16.13 -2.91
C ASP A 59 0.28 15.38 -2.39
N GLU A 60 -0.56 14.86 -3.27
CA GLU A 60 -1.71 14.06 -2.86
C GLU A 60 -1.29 12.82 -2.09
N ALA A 61 -0.27 12.11 -2.60
CA ALA A 61 0.26 10.94 -1.94
C ALA A 61 0.82 11.29 -0.56
N GLN A 62 1.52 12.41 -0.47
CA GLN A 62 2.11 12.86 0.79
C GLN A 62 1.04 13.23 1.81
N ILE A 63 -0.02 13.91 1.38
CA ILE A 63 -1.13 14.27 2.25
C ILE A 63 -1.80 13.00 2.79
N PHE A 64 -2.03 12.03 1.93
CA PHE A 64 -2.60 10.76 2.36
C PHE A 64 -1.68 10.07 3.38
N ALA A 65 -0.40 10.03 3.12
CA ALA A 65 0.57 9.39 4.01
C ALA A 65 0.58 10.06 5.38
N ASN A 66 0.54 11.37 5.41
CA ASN A 66 0.54 12.12 6.67
C ASN A 66 -0.71 11.87 7.51
N LYS A 67 -1.84 11.59 6.87
CA LYS A 67 -3.10 11.33 7.58
C LYS A 67 -3.25 9.89 8.03
N ASN A 68 -2.75 8.94 7.24
CA ASN A 68 -3.07 7.53 7.40
C ASN A 68 -1.88 6.64 7.73
N VAL A 69 -0.67 7.14 7.56
CA VAL A 69 0.55 6.38 7.80
C VAL A 69 1.40 7.14 8.80
N ARG A 70 1.90 6.44 9.79
CA ARG A 70 2.75 7.06 10.80
C ARG A 70 4.18 6.62 10.68
#